data_9bfe6d4ba3fd24f0c8766b10ace34f53
#
_entry.id   9bfe6d4ba3fd24f0c8766b10ace34f53
#
_cell.length_a   1.000
_cell.length_b   1.000
_cell.length_c   1.000
_cell.angle_alpha   90.00
_cell.angle_beta   90.00
_cell.angle_gamma   90.00
#
_symmetry.space_group_name_H-M   'P 1'
#
loop_
_entity.id
_entity.type
_entity.pdbx_description
1 polymer ?
#
loop_
_entity_poly.entity_id
_entity_poly.type
_entity_poly.pdbx_seq_one_letter_code
_entity_poly.pdbx_strand_id
1 'polypeptide(L)'
;GMGVALAARKKGVKKILIVDRHQACTGASIRNFGFITITGLRQKLMQKRALRSRDIWLDLTKKAKITVNHRGLYLLAQHKESMPVLEEYLKVDPRNTVRLLSKKEMASHSPLFK
;
A
#
# COMPACT_ATOMS: atom_id res chain seq x y z
N GLY A 1 -2.04 12.61 -13.60
CA GLY A 1 -1.84 14.00 -13.28
C GLY A 1 -0.74 14.23 -12.27
N MET A 2 -1.05 14.37 -11.00
CA MET A 2 -0.11 14.84 -9.94
C MET A 2 1.17 13.99 -9.79
N GLY A 3 1.08 12.69 -9.87
CA GLY A 3 2.27 11.82 -9.80
C GLY A 3 3.26 12.05 -10.94
N VAL A 4 2.75 12.28 -12.16
CA VAL A 4 3.58 12.61 -13.32
C VAL A 4 4.23 13.99 -13.14
N ALA A 5 3.46 14.98 -12.67
CA ALA A 5 3.97 16.32 -12.40
C ALA A 5 5.09 16.30 -11.34
N LEU A 6 4.91 15.54 -10.27
CA LEU A 6 5.94 15.34 -9.25
C LEU A 6 7.21 14.69 -9.83
N ALA A 7 7.05 13.66 -10.65
CA ALA A 7 8.19 13.00 -11.29
C ALA A 7 8.92 13.92 -12.26
N ALA A 8 8.19 14.73 -13.05
CA ALA A 8 8.75 15.74 -13.93
C ALA A 8 9.53 16.80 -13.14
N ARG A 9 8.95 17.28 -12.04
CA ARG A 9 9.62 18.25 -11.15
C ARG A 9 10.93 17.70 -10.58
N LYS A 10 10.92 16.47 -10.12
CA LYS A 10 12.12 15.78 -9.63
C LYS A 10 13.20 15.61 -10.72
N LYS A 11 12.80 15.56 -11.99
CA LYS A 11 13.72 15.53 -13.15
C LYS A 11 14.15 16.91 -13.65
N GLY A 12 13.83 17.98 -12.93
CA GLY A 12 14.28 19.33 -13.26
C GLY A 12 13.36 20.12 -14.19
N VAL A 13 12.20 19.60 -14.57
CA VAL A 13 11.23 20.37 -15.35
C VAL A 13 10.73 21.54 -14.53
N LYS A 14 11.00 22.76 -14.99
CA LYS A 14 10.72 23.98 -14.23
C LYS A 14 9.27 24.46 -14.37
N LYS A 15 8.69 24.32 -15.56
CA LYS A 15 7.31 24.78 -15.85
C LYS A 15 6.41 23.55 -16.04
N ILE A 16 5.42 23.40 -15.18
CA ILE A 16 4.47 22.29 -15.20
C ILE A 16 3.07 22.88 -15.04
N LEU A 17 2.18 22.58 -15.97
CA LEU A 17 0.77 22.91 -15.89
C LEU A 17 -0.03 21.63 -15.64
N ILE A 18 -0.88 21.65 -14.63
CA ILE A 18 -1.84 20.59 -14.32
C ILE A 18 -3.23 21.16 -14.62
N VAL A 19 -3.96 20.48 -15.49
CA VAL A 19 -5.33 20.87 -15.85
C VAL A 19 -6.28 19.75 -15.39
N ASP A 20 -7.32 20.14 -14.69
CA ASP A 20 -8.43 19.25 -14.30
C ASP A 20 -9.75 19.89 -14.71
N ARG A 21 -10.72 19.07 -15.04
CA ARG A 21 -12.06 19.53 -15.42
C ARG A 21 -12.86 20.04 -14.21
N HIS A 22 -12.55 19.55 -13.03
CA HIS A 22 -13.25 19.87 -11.78
C HIS A 22 -12.33 20.62 -10.82
N GLN A 23 -12.92 21.46 -9.98
CA GLN A 23 -12.18 22.24 -8.97
C GLN A 23 -11.58 21.38 -7.85
N ALA A 24 -12.14 20.18 -7.62
CA ALA A 24 -11.69 19.22 -6.61
C ALA A 24 -11.50 17.85 -7.21
N CYS A 25 -10.76 16.99 -6.53
CA CYS A 25 -10.55 15.60 -6.90
C CYS A 25 -11.85 14.77 -6.77
N THR A 26 -12.80 14.95 -7.70
CA THR A 26 -14.13 14.34 -7.65
C THR A 26 -14.22 12.98 -8.36
N GLY A 27 -13.18 12.61 -9.11
CA GLY A 27 -13.13 11.37 -9.89
C GLY A 27 -12.66 10.15 -9.08
N ALA A 28 -11.95 9.25 -9.77
CA ALA A 28 -11.41 8.02 -9.17
C ALA A 28 -10.44 8.26 -8.00
N SER A 29 -9.80 9.43 -7.96
CA SER A 29 -8.83 9.76 -6.91
C SER A 29 -9.44 9.82 -5.50
N ILE A 30 -10.73 10.13 -5.37
CA ILE A 30 -11.43 10.14 -4.08
C ILE A 30 -12.24 8.86 -3.84
N ARG A 31 -12.52 8.09 -4.90
CA ARG A 31 -13.33 6.87 -4.83
C ARG A 31 -12.46 5.63 -4.62
N ASN A 32 -11.63 5.65 -3.61
CA ASN A 32 -10.77 4.53 -3.23
C ASN A 32 -10.66 4.46 -1.71
N PHE A 33 -10.13 3.36 -1.21
CA PHE A 33 -10.03 3.12 0.24
C PHE A 33 -8.83 3.82 0.90
N GLY A 34 -8.02 4.55 0.15
CA GLY A 34 -6.81 5.19 0.67
C GLY A 34 -5.71 4.20 1.07
N PHE A 35 -5.75 2.97 0.56
CA PHE A 35 -4.77 1.94 0.92
C PHE A 35 -3.55 1.99 0.02
N ILE A 36 -2.38 1.89 0.64
CA ILE A 36 -1.10 1.67 -0.04
C ILE A 36 -0.67 0.24 0.29
N THR A 37 -1.24 -0.73 -0.41
CA THR A 37 -0.95 -2.15 -0.21
C THR A 37 -0.03 -2.68 -1.28
N ILE A 38 0.84 -3.60 -0.90
CA ILE A 38 1.74 -4.33 -1.80
C ILE A 38 1.44 -5.84 -1.81
N THR A 39 0.55 -6.28 -0.93
CA THR A 39 0.16 -7.67 -0.76
C THR A 39 -0.77 -8.13 -1.88
N GLY A 40 -0.62 -9.37 -2.32
CA GLY A 40 -1.46 -9.97 -3.37
C GLY A 40 -1.11 -9.54 -4.80
N LEU A 41 -0.04 -8.78 -4.99
CA LEU A 41 0.44 -8.42 -6.31
C LEU A 41 1.31 -9.54 -6.90
N ARG A 42 1.20 -9.73 -8.23
CA ARG A 42 2.11 -10.63 -8.95
C ARG A 42 3.56 -10.26 -8.65
N GLN A 43 4.33 -11.28 -8.32
CA GLN A 43 5.74 -11.16 -8.02
C GLN A 43 6.55 -10.54 -9.16
N LYS A 44 7.82 -10.23 -8.90
CA LYS A 44 8.79 -9.61 -9.80
C LYS A 44 8.47 -8.13 -10.09
N LEU A 45 8.10 -7.79 -11.33
CA LEU A 45 8.02 -6.40 -11.76
C LEU A 45 6.93 -5.59 -11.05
N MET A 46 5.75 -6.15 -10.88
CA MET A 46 4.62 -5.46 -10.24
C MET A 46 4.89 -5.20 -8.76
N GLN A 47 5.41 -6.20 -8.07
CA GLN A 47 5.79 -6.07 -6.66
C GLN A 47 6.91 -5.02 -6.48
N LYS A 48 7.94 -5.04 -7.34
CA LYS A 48 9.01 -4.03 -7.32
C LYS A 48 8.47 -2.61 -7.52
N ARG A 49 7.52 -2.43 -8.45
CA ARG A 49 6.86 -1.14 -8.69
C ARG A 49 6.03 -0.70 -7.49
N ALA A 50 5.27 -1.62 -6.89
CA ALA A 50 4.45 -1.33 -5.72
C ALA A 50 5.29 -0.93 -4.51
N LEU A 51 6.38 -1.63 -4.24
CA LEU A 51 7.34 -1.28 -3.19
C LEU A 51 7.91 0.11 -3.40
N ARG A 52 8.36 0.42 -4.63
CA ARG A 52 8.84 1.76 -4.98
C ARG A 52 7.75 2.83 -4.81
N SER A 53 6.52 2.54 -5.22
CA SER A 53 5.38 3.45 -5.06
C SER A 53 5.11 3.73 -3.59
N ARG A 54 5.10 2.69 -2.74
CA ARG A 54 4.96 2.83 -1.30
C ARG A 54 6.04 3.74 -0.70
N ASP A 55 7.29 3.51 -1.07
CA ASP A 55 8.41 4.28 -0.52
C ASP A 55 8.30 5.77 -0.93
N ILE A 56 7.84 6.06 -2.16
CA ILE A 56 7.54 7.43 -2.61
C ILE A 56 6.40 8.05 -1.78
N TRP A 57 5.34 7.30 -1.52
CA TRP A 57 4.23 7.77 -0.70
C TRP A 57 4.64 8.03 0.75
N LEU A 58 5.46 7.17 1.34
CA LEU A 58 5.98 7.38 2.70
C LEU A 58 6.82 8.66 2.81
N ASP A 59 7.65 8.96 1.81
CA ASP A 59 8.40 10.23 1.74
C ASP A 59 7.45 11.42 1.59
N LEU A 60 6.47 11.33 0.70
CA LEU A 60 5.49 12.38 0.47
C LEU A 60 4.62 12.68 1.70
N THR A 61 4.08 11.65 2.34
CA THR A 61 3.24 11.82 3.53
C THR A 61 4.01 12.50 4.65
N LYS A 62 5.28 12.14 4.84
CA LYS A 62 6.16 12.79 5.81
C LYS A 62 6.39 14.27 5.48
N LYS A 63 6.71 14.59 4.23
CA LYS A 63 6.99 15.98 3.79
C LYS A 63 5.74 16.86 3.80
N ALA A 64 4.61 16.32 3.41
CA ALA A 64 3.33 17.03 3.36
C ALA A 64 2.57 16.99 4.69
N LYS A 65 3.13 16.36 5.74
CA LYS A 65 2.50 16.18 7.05
C LYS A 65 1.12 15.50 6.96
N ILE A 66 0.97 14.57 6.01
CA ILE A 66 -0.26 13.77 5.86
C ILE A 66 -0.21 12.64 6.87
N THR A 67 -1.25 12.54 7.69
CA THR A 67 -1.36 11.49 8.71
C THR A 67 -1.53 10.11 8.05
N VAL A 68 -0.72 9.17 8.47
CA VAL A 68 -0.87 7.74 8.16
C VAL A 68 -1.51 7.09 9.38
N ASN A 69 -2.81 6.84 9.31
CA ASN A 69 -3.60 6.36 10.46
C ASN A 69 -3.23 4.94 10.89
N HIS A 70 -2.84 4.10 9.95
CA HIS A 70 -2.53 2.70 10.22
C HIS A 70 -1.34 2.23 9.39
N ARG A 71 -0.51 1.38 9.98
CA ARG A 71 0.62 0.73 9.32
C ARG A 71 0.48 -0.78 9.49
N GLY A 72 0.57 -1.48 8.39
CA GLY A 72 0.40 -2.94 8.36
C GLY A 72 -0.96 -3.36 7.82
N LEU A 73 -1.12 -4.66 7.66
CA LEU A 73 -2.31 -5.30 7.13
C LEU A 73 -2.44 -6.69 7.75
N TYR A 74 -3.64 -7.06 8.16
CA TYR A 74 -3.96 -8.43 8.53
C TYR A 74 -4.67 -9.12 7.37
N LEU A 75 -4.16 -10.29 6.99
CA LEU A 75 -4.81 -11.20 6.07
C LEU A 75 -5.38 -12.36 6.88
N LEU A 76 -6.69 -12.54 6.79
CA LEU A 76 -7.41 -13.57 7.53
C LEU A 76 -7.69 -14.78 6.63
N ALA A 77 -7.21 -15.94 7.03
CA ALA A 77 -7.64 -17.22 6.46
C ALA A 77 -8.90 -17.66 7.19
N GLN A 78 -10.07 -17.49 6.56
CA GLN A 78 -11.35 -17.94 7.10
C GLN A 78 -11.56 -19.44 6.94
N HIS A 79 -10.93 -20.03 5.96
CA HIS A 79 -11.03 -21.45 5.63
C HIS A 79 -9.66 -22.13 5.70
N LYS A 80 -9.63 -23.39 6.10
CA LYS A 80 -8.39 -24.18 6.21
C LYS A 80 -7.64 -24.27 4.89
N GLU A 81 -8.37 -24.32 3.79
CA GLU A 81 -7.85 -24.38 2.41
C GLU A 81 -7.05 -23.14 2.02
N SER A 82 -7.27 -22.03 2.70
CA SER A 82 -6.52 -20.78 2.47
C SER A 82 -5.15 -20.76 3.15
N MET A 83 -4.91 -21.64 4.12
CA MET A 83 -3.64 -21.67 4.87
C MET A 83 -2.42 -21.95 3.98
N PRO A 84 -2.44 -22.95 3.08
CA PRO A 84 -1.30 -23.20 2.19
C PRO A 84 -0.91 -22.01 1.34
N VAL A 85 -1.88 -21.19 0.92
CA VAL A 85 -1.63 -19.95 0.15
C VAL A 85 -0.87 -18.93 0.98
N LEU A 86 -1.22 -18.77 2.26
CA LEU A 86 -0.52 -17.86 3.16
C LEU A 86 0.90 -18.37 3.48
N GLU A 87 1.06 -19.66 3.67
CA GLU A 87 2.36 -20.30 3.91
C GLU A 87 3.29 -20.16 2.69
N GLU A 88 2.74 -20.34 1.49
CA GLU A 88 3.49 -20.13 0.26
C GLU A 88 3.90 -18.66 0.11
N TYR A 89 2.98 -17.74 0.43
CA TYR A 89 3.28 -16.31 0.38
C TYR A 89 4.43 -15.92 1.32
N LEU A 90 4.50 -16.51 2.52
CA LEU A 90 5.61 -16.30 3.45
C LEU A 90 6.97 -16.67 2.85
N LYS A 91 7.02 -17.78 2.09
CA LYS A 91 8.27 -18.26 1.47
C LYS A 91 8.77 -17.33 0.36
N VAL A 92 7.88 -16.59 -0.24
CA VAL A 92 8.18 -15.75 -1.41
C VAL A 92 8.20 -14.26 -1.12
N ASP A 93 7.94 -13.85 0.13
CA ASP A 93 8.05 -12.44 0.53
C ASP A 93 9.52 -12.00 0.55
N PRO A 94 9.95 -11.13 -0.38
CA PRO A 94 11.36 -10.79 -0.56
C PRO A 94 11.93 -9.94 0.58
N ARG A 95 11.08 -9.39 1.44
CA ARG A 95 11.49 -8.52 2.56
C ARG A 95 11.34 -9.18 3.92
N ASN A 96 10.82 -10.37 3.96
CA ASN A 96 10.52 -11.07 5.22
C ASN A 96 9.71 -10.19 6.20
N THR A 97 8.76 -9.43 5.66
CA THR A 97 7.96 -8.46 6.43
C THR A 97 6.63 -9.02 6.88
N VAL A 98 6.31 -10.24 6.44
CA VAL A 98 5.06 -10.95 6.75
C VAL A 98 5.36 -12.04 7.76
N ARG A 99 4.46 -12.23 8.70
CA ARG A 99 4.51 -13.32 9.67
C ARG A 99 3.13 -13.94 9.85
N LEU A 100 3.11 -15.23 10.12
CA LEU A 100 1.90 -15.94 10.50
C LEU A 100 1.63 -15.69 11.99
N LEU A 101 0.38 -15.40 12.32
CA LEU A 101 -0.07 -15.21 13.69
C LEU A 101 -1.04 -16.33 14.07
N SER A 102 -0.89 -16.86 15.28
CA SER A 102 -1.88 -17.76 15.89
C SER A 102 -3.15 -16.99 16.29
N LYS A 103 -4.25 -17.69 16.52
CA LYS A 103 -5.48 -17.08 17.07
C LYS A 103 -5.24 -16.29 18.35
N LYS A 104 -4.40 -16.80 19.24
CA LYS A 104 -4.07 -16.16 20.52
C LYS A 104 -3.33 -14.83 20.30
N GLU A 105 -2.36 -14.83 19.40
CA GLU A 105 -1.64 -13.60 19.03
C GLU A 105 -2.57 -12.59 18.35
N MET A 106 -3.42 -13.04 17.42
CA MET A 106 -4.41 -12.16 16.77
C MET A 106 -5.35 -11.52 17.78
N ALA A 107 -5.89 -12.29 18.73
CA ALA A 107 -6.76 -11.78 19.79
C ALA A 107 -6.06 -10.75 20.69
N SER A 108 -4.75 -10.85 20.89
CA SER A 108 -3.96 -9.87 21.66
C SER A 108 -3.75 -8.56 20.89
N HIS A 109 -3.78 -8.60 19.55
CA HIS A 109 -3.62 -7.40 18.71
C HIS A 109 -4.89 -6.56 18.59
N SER A 110 -6.06 -7.19 18.62
CA SER A 110 -7.34 -6.48 18.57
C SER A 110 -8.47 -7.33 19.11
N PRO A 111 -9.41 -6.74 19.87
CA PRO A 111 -10.60 -7.42 20.35
C PRO A 111 -11.55 -7.87 19.22
N LEU A 112 -11.36 -7.38 18.01
CA LEU A 112 -12.13 -7.80 16.82
C LEU A 112 -11.75 -9.21 16.34
N PHE A 113 -10.63 -9.76 16.78
CA PHE A 113 -10.15 -11.10 16.40
C PHE A 113 -10.40 -12.15 17.49
N LYS A 114 -11.55 -12.08 18.14
CA LYS A 114 -11.99 -13.05 19.15
C LYS A 114 -12.61 -14.28 18.52
#